data_c939fdd333daec36cbfa98c36c47519d
#
_entry.id   c939fdd333daec36cbfa98c36c47519d
#
_cell.length_a   1.000
_cell.length_b   1.000
_cell.length_c   1.000
_cell.angle_alpha   90.00
_cell.angle_beta   90.00
_cell.angle_gamma   90.00
#
_symmetry.space_group_name_H-M   'P 1'
#
loop_
_entity.id
_entity.type
_entity.pdbx_description
1 polymer ?
#
loop_
_entity_poly.entity_id
_entity_poly.type
_entity_poly.pdbx_seq_one_letter_code
_entity_poly.pdbx_strand_id
1 'polypeptide(L)' 'MKHKITFSKFKGLNSTVELDDVSVIISDFVKQNSNFKVCNVHPKGNALVGYIKDFDDFDYGTITIEPVEV' A
#
# COMPACT_ATOMS: atom_id res chain seq x y z
N MET A 1 -9.71 6.63 -11.85
CA MET A 1 -10.01 5.26 -11.38
C MET A 1 -9.81 5.18 -9.89
N LYS A 2 -10.72 4.54 -9.19
CA LYS A 2 -10.58 4.35 -7.75
C LYS A 2 -9.71 3.14 -7.43
N HIS A 3 -8.97 3.23 -6.34
CA HIS A 3 -8.20 2.11 -5.82
C HIS A 3 -8.58 1.88 -4.37
N LYS A 4 -8.78 0.62 -4.02
CA LYS A 4 -9.02 0.21 -2.64
C LYS A 4 -7.69 -0.16 -2.00
N ILE A 5 -7.42 0.41 -0.85
CA ILE A 5 -6.20 0.15 -0.09
C ILE A 5 -6.56 -0.70 1.13
N THR A 6 -5.95 -1.85 1.24
CA THR A 6 -6.17 -2.79 2.35
C THR A 6 -4.85 -3.07 3.05
N PHE A 7 -4.86 -3.00 4.37
CA PHE A 7 -3.69 -3.32 5.19
C PHE A 7 -3.89 -4.66 5.89
N SER A 8 -2.85 -5.48 5.92
CA SER A 8 -2.82 -6.72 6.68
C SER A 8 -1.73 -6.62 7.74
N LYS A 9 -2.09 -6.81 9.00
CA LYS A 9 -1.21 -6.72 10.18
C LYS A 9 -0.70 -5.32 10.51
N PHE A 10 -0.74 -4.39 9.57
CA PHE A 10 -0.35 -3.00 9.82
C PHE A 10 -1.54 -2.25 10.42
N LYS A 11 -1.28 -1.35 11.37
CA LYS A 11 -2.32 -0.55 12.01
C LYS A 11 -2.75 0.63 11.14
N GLY A 12 -3.07 0.37 9.90
CA GLY A 12 -3.58 1.36 8.98
C GLY A 12 -5.09 1.22 8.82
N LEU A 13 -5.73 2.27 8.38
CA LEU A 13 -7.14 2.23 8.04
C LEU A 13 -7.30 1.86 6.58
N ASN A 14 -8.14 0.86 6.31
CA ASN A 14 -8.52 0.54 4.95
C ASN A 14 -9.28 1.73 4.36
N SER A 15 -8.97 2.09 3.14
CA SER A 15 -9.57 3.25 2.51
C SER A 15 -9.72 3.04 1.01
N THR A 16 -10.47 3.94 0.38
CA THR A 16 -10.61 4.00 -1.06
C THR A 16 -10.20 5.40 -1.51
N VAL A 17 -9.33 5.48 -2.51
CA VAL A 17 -8.84 6.74 -3.03
C VAL A 17 -9.08 6.83 -4.52
N GLU A 18 -9.28 8.05 -5.03
CA GLU A 18 -9.46 8.30 -6.46
C GLU A 18 -8.15 8.77 -7.08
N LEU A 19 -7.23 7.84 -7.23
CA LEU A 19 -5.95 8.11 -7.86
C LEU A 19 -5.70 7.06 -8.94
N ASP A 20 -5.25 7.50 -10.09
CA ASP A 20 -4.96 6.61 -11.22
C ASP A 20 -3.59 5.96 -11.11
N ASP A 21 -2.69 6.55 -10.35
CA ASP A 21 -1.29 6.14 -10.28
C ASP A 21 -0.99 5.50 -8.93
N VAL A 22 -0.71 4.19 -8.96
CA VAL A 22 -0.38 3.42 -7.77
C VAL A 22 0.89 3.93 -7.11
N SER A 23 1.85 4.40 -7.89
CA SER A 23 3.10 4.92 -7.31
C SER A 23 2.87 6.16 -6.46
N VAL A 24 1.87 6.98 -6.80
CA VAL A 24 1.47 8.13 -5.99
C VAL A 24 0.85 7.67 -4.67
N ILE A 25 0.03 6.62 -4.71
CA ILE A 25 -0.58 6.06 -3.50
C ILE A 25 0.50 5.59 -2.53
N ILE A 26 1.47 4.83 -3.02
CA ILE A 26 2.58 4.32 -2.21
C ILE A 26 3.44 5.48 -1.68
N SER A 27 3.71 6.46 -2.52
CA SER A 27 4.49 7.63 -2.15
C SER A 27 3.82 8.44 -1.03
N ASP A 28 2.51 8.64 -1.12
CA ASP A 28 1.74 9.32 -0.08
C ASP A 28 1.74 8.54 1.23
N PHE A 29 1.63 7.22 1.15
CA PHE A 29 1.71 6.36 2.33
C PHE A 29 3.06 6.54 3.04
N VAL A 30 4.15 6.51 2.29
CA VAL A 30 5.50 6.65 2.85
C VAL A 30 5.69 8.05 3.47
N LYS A 31 5.16 9.09 2.84
CA LYS A 31 5.22 10.45 3.40
C LYS A 31 4.49 10.57 4.73
N GLN A 32 3.33 9.93 4.85
CA GLN A 32 2.54 9.98 6.07
C GLN A 32 3.07 9.05 7.15
N ASN A 33 3.88 8.07 6.77
CA ASN A 33 4.44 7.06 7.67
C ASN A 33 5.94 6.97 7.45
N SER A 34 6.66 8.06 7.75
CA SER A 34 8.06 8.23 7.39
C SER A 34 9.02 7.26 8.08
N ASN A 35 8.54 6.53 9.11
CA ASN A 35 9.33 5.50 9.79
C ASN A 35 9.29 4.16 9.08
N PHE A 36 8.53 4.05 7.99
CA PHE A 36 8.31 2.81 7.28
C PHE A 36 8.68 2.95 5.80
N LYS A 37 8.94 1.81 5.18
CA LYS A 37 9.15 1.71 3.74
C LYS A 37 8.25 0.62 3.18
N VAL A 38 7.97 0.71 1.89
CA VAL A 38 7.24 -0.34 1.16
C VAL A 38 8.24 -0.99 0.20
N CYS A 39 8.37 -2.31 0.28
CA CYS A 39 9.33 -3.04 -0.55
C CYS A 39 8.71 -4.29 -1.15
N ASN A 40 9.39 -4.84 -2.14
CA ASN A 40 8.95 -6.05 -2.86
C ASN A 40 7.53 -5.92 -3.42
N VAL A 41 7.20 -4.75 -3.98
CA VAL A 41 5.92 -4.55 -4.62
C VAL A 41 5.81 -5.48 -5.83
N HIS A 42 4.76 -6.29 -5.85
CA HIS A 42 4.54 -7.26 -6.91
C HIS A 42 3.06 -7.40 -7.22
N PRO A 43 2.70 -7.79 -8.44
CA PRO A 43 1.31 -8.01 -8.79
C PRO A 43 0.78 -9.29 -8.20
N LYS A 44 -0.50 -9.27 -7.80
CA LYS A 44 -1.23 -10.44 -7.35
C LYS A 44 -2.64 -10.35 -7.90
N GLY A 45 -2.91 -11.10 -8.97
CA GLY A 45 -4.12 -10.92 -9.74
C GLY A 45 -4.10 -9.54 -10.40
N ASN A 46 -5.14 -8.75 -10.21
CA ASN A 46 -5.21 -7.36 -10.67
C ASN A 46 -4.84 -6.34 -9.58
N ALA A 47 -4.34 -6.81 -8.45
CA ALA A 47 -3.88 -5.97 -7.35
C ALA A 47 -2.35 -5.89 -7.32
N LEU A 48 -1.84 -4.92 -6.57
CA LEU A 48 -0.43 -4.83 -6.23
C LEU A 48 -0.28 -4.99 -4.72
N VAL A 49 0.70 -5.79 -4.31
CA VAL A 49 0.98 -6.04 -2.89
C VAL A 49 2.39 -5.58 -2.59
N GLY A 50 2.53 -4.79 -1.53
CA GLY A 50 3.83 -4.37 -1.04
C GLY A 50 4.00 -4.78 0.42
N TYR A 51 5.24 -4.99 0.83
CA TYR A 51 5.56 -5.31 2.22
C TYR A 51 5.96 -4.05 2.96
N ILE A 52 5.35 -3.84 4.12
CA ILE A 52 5.62 -2.68 4.96
C ILE A 52 6.67 -3.09 5.99
N LYS A 53 7.81 -2.41 5.96
CA LYS A 53 8.92 -2.67 6.88
C LYS A 53 9.44 -1.35 7.43
N ASP A 54 10.08 -1.41 8.60
CA ASP A 54 10.84 -0.26 9.07
C ASP A 54 12.25 -0.26 8.49
N PHE A 55 13.07 0.69 8.88
CA PHE A 55 14.42 0.80 8.33
C PHE A 55 15.40 -0.22 8.92
N ASP A 56 14.97 -0.99 9.92
CA ASP A 56 15.71 -2.14 10.46
C ASP A 56 15.23 -3.46 9.86
N ASP A 57 14.39 -3.40 8.82
CA ASP A 57 13.83 -4.54 8.09
C ASP A 57 12.87 -5.43 8.91
N PHE A 58 12.32 -4.89 10.00
CA PHE A 58 11.24 -5.59 10.70
C PHE A 58 9.95 -5.51 9.89
N ASP A 59 9.24 -6.63 9.79
CA ASP A 59 8.00 -6.75 9.03
C ASP A 59 6.82 -6.27 9.85
N TYR A 60 6.07 -5.31 9.29
CA TYR A 60 4.86 -4.77 9.92
C TYR A 60 3.58 -5.14 9.18
N GLY A 61 3.69 -5.94 8.14
CA GLY A 61 2.53 -6.39 7.38
C GLY A 61 2.60 -6.03 5.91
N THR A 62 1.43 -5.93 5.28
CA THR A 62 1.35 -5.67 3.85
C THR A 62 0.35 -4.58 3.53
N ILE A 63 0.57 -3.92 2.39
CA ILE A 63 -0.39 -3.02 1.78
C ILE A 63 -0.82 -3.64 0.45
N THR A 64 -2.12 -3.72 0.23
CA THR A 64 -2.69 -4.22 -1.03
C THR A 64 -3.47 -3.10 -1.69
N ILE A 65 -3.16 -2.81 -2.94
CA ILE A 65 -3.81 -1.77 -3.72
C ILE A 65 -4.46 -2.43 -4.92
N GLU A 66 -5.78 -2.34 -5.00
CA GLU A 66 -6.52 -2.97 -6.10
C GLU A 66 -7.46 -1.98 -6.77
N PRO A 67 -7.64 -2.06 -8.10
CA PRO A 67 -8.58 -1.20 -8.78
C PRO A 67 -10.01 -1.56 -8.39
N VAL A 68 -10.83 -0.53 -8.22
CA VAL A 68 -12.25 -0.69 -7.93
C VAL A 68 -13.01 -0.39 -9.22
N GLU A 69 -13.71 -1.36 -9.74
CA GLU A 69 -14.58 -1.15 -10.90
C GLU A 69 -15.86 -0.45 -10.46
N VAL A 70 -16.22 0.54 -11.24
CA VAL A 70 -17.44 1.33 -11.01
C VAL A 70 -18.57 0.81 -11.89
#